data_58e03624d8025ed81a7f4e64f928a4cf
#
_entry.id   58e03624d8025ed81a7f4e64f928a4cf
#
_cell.length_a   1.000
_cell.length_b   1.000
_cell.length_c   1.000
_cell.angle_alpha   90.00
_cell.angle_beta   90.00
_cell.angle_gamma   90.00
#
_symmetry.space_group_name_H-M   'P 1'
#
loop_
_entity.id
_entity.type
_entity.pdbx_description
1 polymer ?
#
loop_
_entity_poly.entity_id
_entity_poly.type
_entity_poly.pdbx_seq_one_letter_code
_entity_poly.pdbx_strand_id
1 'polypeptide(L)'
;LAAPLTKAIPFDRGRHPLEYPIGFYSDVKATMQKLYSRNGSVVKIGMPPLQMVHLLGPDANQLVFQNKDQVFSSRLGWSWVIDHVFPGSVMAMDGDEHRFQRRIMNLAFKKPNLVRYLDHMNPFIGAGLDRWHPDNHFLFYPHIKQLTLDLGCSVFMGADLGKRKHQVNRAFM
;
A
#
# COMPACT_ATOMS: atom_id res chain seq x y z
N LEU A 1 -38.54 -15.31 0.86
CA LEU A 1 -37.64 -14.14 0.64
C LEU A 1 -37.67 -13.32 1.92
N ALA A 2 -36.67 -13.52 2.81
CA ALA A 2 -36.53 -12.66 3.97
C ALA A 2 -36.10 -11.26 3.47
N ALA A 3 -36.81 -10.22 3.89
CA ALA A 3 -36.43 -8.85 3.61
C ALA A 3 -35.01 -8.59 4.12
N PRO A 4 -34.14 -7.93 3.35
CA PRO A 4 -32.81 -7.59 3.83
C PRO A 4 -32.95 -6.72 5.08
N LEU A 5 -32.37 -7.19 6.19
CA LEU A 5 -32.22 -6.38 7.40
C LEU A 5 -31.23 -5.26 7.10
N THR A 6 -31.72 -4.17 6.52
CA THR A 6 -30.95 -2.92 6.32
C THR A 6 -30.82 -2.23 7.67
N LYS A 7 -29.94 -2.76 8.51
CA LYS A 7 -29.52 -2.03 9.72
C LYS A 7 -28.71 -0.82 9.26
N ALA A 8 -29.19 0.37 9.63
CA ALA A 8 -28.45 1.60 9.31
C ALA A 8 -27.03 1.53 9.88
N ILE A 9 -26.04 1.89 9.08
CA ILE A 9 -24.64 1.96 9.53
C ILE A 9 -24.55 3.06 10.61
N PRO A 10 -24.06 2.75 11.81
CA PRO A 10 -23.91 3.74 12.87
C PRO A 10 -22.99 4.87 12.42
N PHE A 11 -23.37 6.10 12.71
CA PHE A 11 -22.58 7.29 12.39
C PHE A 11 -21.99 7.86 13.68
N ASP A 12 -20.68 7.78 13.83
CA ASP A 12 -19.97 8.33 14.97
C ASP A 12 -19.39 9.71 14.62
N ARG A 13 -19.93 10.75 15.27
CA ARG A 13 -19.49 12.14 15.07
C ARG A 13 -18.28 12.51 15.91
N GLY A 14 -17.84 11.61 16.79
CA GLY A 14 -16.85 11.93 17.81
C GLY A 14 -17.41 12.85 18.90
N ARG A 15 -16.60 13.16 19.90
CA ARG A 15 -16.93 14.13 20.96
C ARG A 15 -16.78 15.56 20.50
N HIS A 16 -15.91 15.79 19.50
CA HIS A 16 -15.70 17.08 18.82
C HIS A 16 -15.21 16.83 17.38
N PRO A 17 -15.33 17.82 16.47
CA PRO A 17 -15.04 17.64 15.04
C PRO A 17 -13.63 17.17 14.72
N LEU A 18 -12.65 17.52 15.55
CA LEU A 18 -11.23 17.18 15.34
C LEU A 18 -10.79 15.87 16.03
N GLU A 19 -11.69 15.18 16.75
CA GLU A 19 -11.32 13.95 17.48
C GLU A 19 -10.69 12.92 16.55
N TYR A 20 -11.31 12.60 15.43
CA TYR A 20 -10.80 11.61 14.49
C TYR A 20 -9.61 12.11 13.65
N PRO A 21 -9.62 13.31 13.06
CA PRO A 21 -8.43 13.84 12.38
C PRO A 21 -7.18 13.85 13.26
N ILE A 22 -7.28 14.34 14.49
CA ILE A 22 -6.16 14.33 15.44
C ILE A 22 -5.77 12.90 15.82
N GLY A 23 -6.76 12.05 16.13
CA GLY A 23 -6.53 10.65 16.50
C GLY A 23 -5.82 9.86 15.41
N PHE A 24 -6.23 10.00 14.15
CA PHE A 24 -5.57 9.34 13.02
C PHE A 24 -4.16 9.87 12.75
N TYR A 25 -3.91 11.13 13.04
CA TYR A 25 -2.58 11.69 12.91
C TYR A 25 -1.64 11.24 14.04
N SER A 26 -2.12 11.19 15.28
CA SER A 26 -1.31 10.90 16.47
C SER A 26 -1.16 9.41 16.78
N ASP A 27 -2.25 8.65 16.73
CA ASP A 27 -2.28 7.20 17.00
C ASP A 27 -3.45 6.53 16.27
N VAL A 28 -3.17 6.04 15.08
CA VAL A 28 -4.14 5.32 14.23
C VAL A 28 -4.68 4.09 14.94
N LYS A 29 -3.82 3.31 15.62
CA LYS A 29 -4.20 2.06 16.27
C LYS A 29 -5.18 2.30 17.42
N ALA A 30 -4.86 3.20 18.32
CA ALA A 30 -5.75 3.55 19.43
C ALA A 30 -7.08 4.13 18.93
N THR A 31 -7.04 4.93 17.87
CA THR A 31 -8.25 5.50 17.27
C THR A 31 -9.14 4.42 16.66
N MET A 32 -8.59 3.45 15.94
CA MET A 32 -9.33 2.32 15.38
C MET A 32 -9.90 1.42 16.48
N GLN A 33 -9.14 1.15 17.53
CA GLN A 33 -9.63 0.38 18.69
C GLN A 33 -10.80 1.08 19.39
N LYS A 34 -10.71 2.38 19.55
CA LYS A 34 -11.77 3.21 20.13
C LYS A 34 -13.04 3.19 19.28
N LEU A 35 -12.89 3.33 17.95
CA LEU A 35 -14.02 3.22 17.03
C LEU A 35 -14.68 1.84 17.12
N TYR A 36 -13.89 0.78 17.11
CA TYR A 36 -14.38 -0.58 17.23
C TYR A 36 -15.12 -0.84 18.55
N SER A 37 -14.54 -0.41 19.68
CA SER A 37 -15.15 -0.61 21.01
C SER A 37 -16.46 0.16 21.18
N ARG A 38 -16.64 1.29 20.52
CA ARG A 38 -17.85 2.10 20.59
C ARG A 38 -18.97 1.63 19.65
N ASN A 39 -18.59 1.22 18.45
CA ASN A 39 -19.54 1.07 17.33
C ASN A 39 -19.59 -0.35 16.76
N GLY A 40 -18.66 -1.22 17.15
CA GLY A 40 -18.49 -2.53 16.55
C GLY A 40 -17.72 -2.49 15.23
N SER A 41 -17.94 -3.52 14.39
CA SER A 41 -17.12 -3.77 13.20
C SER A 41 -17.43 -2.87 12.00
N VAL A 42 -18.53 -2.10 12.01
CA VAL A 42 -18.91 -1.24 10.89
C VAL A 42 -19.34 0.11 11.43
N VAL A 43 -18.67 1.16 11.04
CA VAL A 43 -18.97 2.53 11.49
C VAL A 43 -18.69 3.55 10.40
N LYS A 44 -19.56 4.54 10.27
CA LYS A 44 -19.35 5.70 9.40
C LYS A 44 -18.84 6.88 10.23
N ILE A 45 -17.79 7.52 9.77
CA ILE A 45 -17.22 8.75 10.36
C ILE A 45 -16.96 9.80 9.28
N GLY A 46 -16.68 11.02 9.71
CA GLY A 46 -16.34 12.14 8.83
C GLY A 46 -17.42 13.22 8.81
N MET A 47 -17.20 14.24 7.98
CA MET A 47 -18.15 15.33 7.76
C MET A 47 -18.51 15.41 6.28
N PRO A 48 -19.75 15.78 5.93
CA PRO A 48 -20.06 16.01 4.52
C PRO A 48 -19.13 17.08 3.91
N PRO A 49 -18.66 16.89 2.67
CA PRO A 49 -18.96 15.75 1.78
C PRO A 49 -18.09 14.50 2.03
N LEU A 50 -17.06 14.57 2.88
CA LEU A 50 -16.10 13.50 3.11
C LEU A 50 -16.55 12.58 4.25
N GLN A 51 -17.30 11.56 3.92
CA GLN A 51 -17.69 10.51 4.85
C GLN A 51 -17.10 9.17 4.42
N MET A 52 -16.53 8.43 5.39
CA MET A 52 -15.96 7.12 5.17
C MET A 52 -16.61 6.07 6.06
N VAL A 53 -16.85 4.90 5.51
CA VAL A 53 -17.26 3.71 6.27
C VAL A 53 -16.01 2.92 6.62
N HIS A 54 -15.78 2.76 7.92
CA HIS A 54 -14.69 1.94 8.43
C HIS A 54 -15.21 0.53 8.71
N LEU A 55 -14.50 -0.45 8.17
CA LEU A 55 -14.74 -1.87 8.35
C LEU A 55 -13.62 -2.41 9.25
N LEU A 56 -13.97 -2.80 10.48
CA LEU A 56 -13.02 -3.07 11.55
C LEU A 56 -13.17 -4.52 12.05
N GLY A 57 -12.03 -5.14 12.33
CA GLY A 57 -11.98 -6.49 12.87
C GLY A 57 -11.87 -7.57 11.79
N PRO A 58 -11.64 -8.85 12.21
CA PRO A 58 -11.31 -9.95 11.30
C PRO A 58 -12.41 -10.26 10.30
N ASP A 59 -13.67 -10.30 10.72
CA ASP A 59 -14.80 -10.67 9.85
C ASP A 59 -15.03 -9.60 8.76
N ALA A 60 -14.96 -8.33 9.15
CA ALA A 60 -15.08 -7.21 8.21
C ALA A 60 -13.91 -7.18 7.22
N ASN A 61 -12.69 -7.44 7.68
CA ASN A 61 -11.52 -7.55 6.82
C ASN A 61 -11.64 -8.74 5.85
N GLN A 62 -12.11 -9.89 6.34
CA GLN A 62 -12.34 -11.06 5.49
C GLN A 62 -13.36 -10.77 4.38
N LEU A 63 -14.45 -10.07 4.70
CA LEU A 63 -15.46 -9.66 3.73
C LEU A 63 -14.85 -8.81 2.60
N VAL A 64 -14.05 -7.80 2.96
CA VAL A 64 -13.40 -6.91 1.98
C VAL A 64 -12.37 -7.66 1.13
N PHE A 65 -11.47 -8.42 1.76
CA PHE A 65 -10.39 -9.10 1.05
C PHE A 65 -10.87 -10.24 0.16
N GLN A 66 -11.91 -10.96 0.56
CA GLN A 66 -12.48 -12.01 -0.28
C GLN A 66 -13.35 -11.43 -1.41
N ASN A 67 -14.08 -10.35 -1.13
CA ASN A 67 -14.95 -9.66 -2.09
C ASN A 67 -15.73 -10.62 -3.03
N LYS A 68 -16.29 -11.69 -2.46
CA LYS A 68 -16.91 -12.80 -3.23
C LYS A 68 -18.00 -12.31 -4.17
N ASP A 69 -18.80 -11.35 -3.72
CA ASP A 69 -19.92 -10.79 -4.47
C ASP A 69 -19.51 -9.59 -5.34
N GLN A 70 -18.22 -9.28 -5.39
CA GLN A 70 -17.64 -8.15 -6.16
C GLN A 70 -18.33 -6.80 -5.89
N VAL A 71 -18.74 -6.58 -4.64
CA VAL A 71 -19.40 -5.33 -4.21
C VAL A 71 -18.43 -4.19 -3.87
N PHE A 72 -17.17 -4.54 -3.63
CA PHE A 72 -16.12 -3.55 -3.36
C PHE A 72 -15.27 -3.33 -4.61
N SER A 73 -14.99 -2.06 -4.89
CA SER A 73 -14.19 -1.64 -6.05
C SER A 73 -12.96 -0.86 -5.58
N SER A 74 -11.78 -1.37 -5.91
CA SER A 74 -10.52 -0.64 -5.72
C SER A 74 -10.43 0.54 -6.69
N ARG A 75 -10.89 0.37 -7.92
CA ARG A 75 -10.91 1.42 -8.94
C ARG A 75 -11.67 2.65 -8.46
N LEU A 76 -12.91 2.48 -8.01
CA LEU A 76 -13.73 3.59 -7.53
C LEU A 76 -13.17 4.28 -6.27
N GLY A 77 -12.46 3.52 -5.42
CA GLY A 77 -11.88 4.04 -4.19
C GLY A 77 -10.52 4.73 -4.35
N TRP A 78 -9.66 4.24 -5.25
CA TRP A 78 -8.25 4.62 -5.30
C TRP A 78 -7.81 5.34 -6.56
N SER A 79 -8.55 5.25 -7.70
CA SER A 79 -8.12 5.86 -8.98
C SER A 79 -7.86 7.35 -8.86
N TRP A 80 -8.66 8.08 -8.09
CA TRP A 80 -8.50 9.53 -7.92
C TRP A 80 -7.15 9.94 -7.28
N VAL A 81 -6.48 9.03 -6.56
CA VAL A 81 -5.13 9.25 -6.01
C VAL A 81 -4.08 8.53 -6.87
N ILE A 82 -4.28 7.23 -7.08
CA ILE A 82 -3.26 6.35 -7.65
C ILE A 82 -3.00 6.67 -9.13
N ASP A 83 -4.02 6.96 -9.92
CA ASP A 83 -3.87 7.21 -11.35
C ASP A 83 -3.07 8.49 -11.67
N HIS A 84 -2.98 9.43 -10.71
CA HIS A 84 -2.13 10.62 -10.88
C HIS A 84 -0.62 10.29 -10.79
N VAL A 85 -0.26 9.25 -10.05
CA VAL A 85 1.14 8.86 -9.83
C VAL A 85 1.49 7.61 -10.63
N PHE A 86 0.61 6.62 -10.65
CA PHE A 86 0.79 5.32 -11.29
C PHE A 86 -0.45 4.95 -12.12
N PRO A 87 -0.68 5.59 -13.27
CA PRO A 87 -1.83 5.29 -14.12
C PRO A 87 -1.78 3.83 -14.58
N GLY A 88 -2.93 3.15 -14.54
CA GLY A 88 -3.02 1.73 -14.89
C GLY A 88 -2.40 0.78 -13.87
N SER A 89 -2.22 1.23 -12.63
CA SER A 89 -1.71 0.37 -11.54
C SER A 89 -2.69 -0.73 -11.20
N VAL A 90 -2.17 -1.93 -10.91
CA VAL A 90 -2.97 -3.06 -10.40
C VAL A 90 -3.75 -2.72 -9.12
N MET A 91 -3.31 -1.74 -8.36
CA MET A 91 -4.00 -1.25 -7.16
C MET A 91 -5.33 -0.56 -7.47
N ALA A 92 -5.47 0.01 -8.67
CA ALA A 92 -6.68 0.68 -9.16
C ALA A 92 -7.44 -0.15 -10.21
N MET A 93 -7.28 -1.47 -10.18
CA MET A 93 -7.98 -2.41 -11.06
C MET A 93 -8.97 -3.26 -10.27
N ASP A 94 -10.02 -3.72 -10.96
CA ASP A 94 -11.04 -4.63 -10.43
C ASP A 94 -11.25 -5.84 -11.33
N GLY A 95 -12.01 -6.83 -10.83
CA GLY A 95 -12.56 -7.94 -11.61
C GLY A 95 -11.51 -8.78 -12.34
N ASP A 96 -11.79 -9.11 -13.60
CA ASP A 96 -10.95 -9.99 -14.43
C ASP A 96 -9.61 -9.36 -14.78
N GLU A 97 -9.59 -8.06 -15.02
CA GLU A 97 -8.36 -7.32 -15.30
C GLU A 97 -7.39 -7.41 -14.12
N HIS A 98 -7.86 -7.16 -12.89
CA HIS A 98 -7.05 -7.32 -11.68
C HIS A 98 -6.56 -8.76 -11.52
N ARG A 99 -7.46 -9.77 -11.70
CA ARG A 99 -7.09 -11.19 -11.59
C ARG A 99 -6.02 -11.59 -12.60
N PHE A 100 -6.14 -11.10 -13.83
CA PHE A 100 -5.14 -11.36 -14.88
C PHE A 100 -3.77 -10.79 -14.51
N GLN A 101 -3.70 -9.51 -14.15
CA GLN A 101 -2.46 -8.86 -13.75
C GLN A 101 -1.82 -9.53 -12.51
N ARG A 102 -2.62 -9.83 -11.50
CA ARG A 102 -2.16 -10.54 -10.30
C ARG A 102 -1.61 -11.93 -10.61
N ARG A 103 -2.19 -12.65 -11.56
CA ARG A 103 -1.69 -13.96 -12.00
C ARG A 103 -0.27 -13.83 -12.60
N ILE A 104 -0.06 -12.84 -13.46
CA ILE A 104 1.26 -12.56 -14.04
C ILE A 104 2.27 -12.24 -12.93
N MET A 105 1.92 -11.29 -12.07
CA MET A 105 2.78 -10.90 -10.95
C MET A 105 3.14 -12.07 -10.03
N ASN A 106 2.18 -12.92 -9.71
CA ASN A 106 2.40 -14.09 -8.85
C ASN A 106 3.43 -15.08 -9.42
N LEU A 107 3.63 -15.12 -10.75
CA LEU A 107 4.68 -15.94 -11.35
C LEU A 107 6.08 -15.45 -10.93
N ALA A 108 6.27 -14.14 -10.84
CA ALA A 108 7.55 -13.55 -10.43
C ALA A 108 7.88 -13.84 -8.95
N PHE A 109 6.88 -14.06 -8.10
CA PHE A 109 7.05 -14.31 -6.65
C PHE A 109 7.01 -15.79 -6.26
N LYS A 110 7.11 -16.72 -7.22
CA LYS A 110 7.24 -18.15 -6.90
C LYS A 110 8.59 -18.43 -6.24
N LYS A 111 8.62 -19.41 -5.33
CA LYS A 111 9.83 -19.78 -4.55
C LYS A 111 11.12 -19.90 -5.38
N PRO A 112 11.15 -20.58 -6.55
CA PRO A 112 12.37 -20.65 -7.35
C PRO A 112 12.89 -19.29 -7.81
N ASN A 113 11.98 -18.35 -8.15
CA ASN A 113 12.35 -17.01 -8.56
C ASN A 113 12.86 -16.19 -7.38
N LEU A 114 12.24 -16.33 -6.19
CA LEU A 114 12.69 -15.66 -4.97
C LEU A 114 14.11 -16.11 -4.58
N VAL A 115 14.41 -17.40 -4.67
CA VAL A 115 15.78 -17.89 -4.43
C VAL A 115 16.77 -17.26 -5.40
N ARG A 116 16.44 -17.26 -6.70
CA ARG A 116 17.29 -16.61 -7.72
C ARG A 116 17.50 -15.12 -7.46
N TYR A 117 16.47 -14.42 -6.99
CA TYR A 117 16.60 -13.00 -6.61
C TYR A 117 17.59 -12.85 -5.46
N LEU A 118 17.51 -13.67 -4.41
CA LEU A 118 18.46 -13.63 -3.29
C LEU A 118 19.89 -13.90 -3.73
N ASP A 119 20.10 -14.91 -4.58
CA ASP A 119 21.43 -15.24 -5.13
C ASP A 119 22.03 -14.05 -5.91
N HIS A 120 21.17 -13.29 -6.60
CA HIS A 120 21.60 -12.09 -7.32
C HIS A 120 21.78 -10.87 -6.42
N MET A 121 20.90 -10.70 -5.42
CA MET A 121 20.91 -9.54 -4.52
C MET A 121 22.14 -9.50 -3.62
N ASN A 122 22.54 -10.63 -3.05
CA ASN A 122 23.62 -10.66 -2.07
C ASN A 122 24.97 -10.13 -2.61
N PRO A 123 25.50 -10.63 -3.76
CA PRO A 123 26.73 -10.07 -4.30
C PRO A 123 26.57 -8.60 -4.76
N PHE A 124 25.40 -8.23 -5.25
CA PHE A 124 25.11 -6.85 -5.65
C PHE A 124 25.14 -5.89 -4.46
N ILE A 125 24.52 -6.26 -3.34
CA ILE A 125 24.53 -5.48 -2.08
C ILE A 125 25.98 -5.37 -1.57
N GLY A 126 26.74 -6.48 -1.51
CA GLY A 126 28.13 -6.47 -1.10
C GLY A 126 28.95 -5.46 -1.90
N ALA A 127 28.93 -5.58 -3.23
CA ALA A 127 29.65 -4.66 -4.12
C ALA A 127 29.15 -3.20 -4.01
N GLY A 128 27.89 -3.00 -3.61
CA GLY A 128 27.34 -1.68 -3.34
C GLY A 128 27.89 -1.06 -2.06
N LEU A 129 27.94 -1.85 -0.99
CA LEU A 129 28.46 -1.43 0.31
C LEU A 129 29.96 -1.18 0.30
N ASP A 130 30.73 -1.98 -0.44
CA ASP A 130 32.18 -1.81 -0.58
C ASP A 130 32.58 -0.45 -1.18
N ARG A 131 31.66 0.20 -1.88
CA ARG A 131 31.85 1.56 -2.44
C ARG A 131 31.55 2.68 -1.46
N TRP A 132 31.03 2.36 -0.27
CA TRP A 132 30.76 3.35 0.72
C TRP A 132 32.02 3.71 1.51
N HIS A 133 32.30 4.98 1.62
CA HIS A 133 33.43 5.51 2.39
C HIS A 133 32.85 6.34 3.56
N PRO A 134 32.58 5.68 4.72
CA PRO A 134 32.04 6.38 5.86
C PRO A 134 33.07 7.34 6.44
N ASP A 135 32.73 8.62 6.41
CA ASP A 135 33.45 9.71 7.05
C ASP A 135 32.51 10.54 7.93
N ASN A 136 33.00 11.62 8.51
CA ASN A 136 32.18 12.50 9.37
C ASN A 136 31.05 13.22 8.62
N HIS A 137 31.04 13.17 7.29
CA HIS A 137 30.02 13.77 6.43
C HIS A 137 29.17 12.73 5.70
N PHE A 138 29.34 11.43 6.02
CA PHE A 138 28.58 10.35 5.38
C PHE A 138 27.08 10.45 5.66
N LEU A 139 26.30 10.68 4.63
CA LEU A 139 24.84 10.73 4.69
C LEU A 139 24.26 9.38 4.27
N PHE A 140 23.83 8.58 5.23
CA PHE A 140 23.29 7.22 5.00
C PHE A 140 22.11 7.20 4.02
N TYR A 141 21.15 8.12 4.18
CA TYR A 141 19.91 8.09 3.40
C TYR A 141 20.10 8.18 1.87
N PRO A 142 20.87 9.10 1.32
CA PRO A 142 21.13 9.12 -0.12
C PRO A 142 21.80 7.86 -0.64
N HIS A 143 22.72 7.27 0.11
CA HIS A 143 23.46 6.07 -0.29
C HIS A 143 22.57 4.84 -0.27
N ILE A 144 21.77 4.63 0.79
CA ILE A 144 20.85 3.49 0.86
C ILE A 144 19.73 3.62 -0.18
N LYS A 145 19.23 4.83 -0.43
CA LYS A 145 18.23 5.07 -1.47
C LYS A 145 18.76 4.71 -2.85
N GLN A 146 20.00 5.11 -3.17
CA GLN A 146 20.63 4.76 -4.44
C GLN A 146 20.85 3.25 -4.56
N LEU A 147 21.36 2.59 -3.52
CA LEU A 147 21.58 1.14 -3.50
C LEU A 147 20.28 0.38 -3.72
N THR A 148 19.20 0.75 -3.03
CA THR A 148 17.89 0.09 -3.16
C THR A 148 17.26 0.32 -4.54
N LEU A 149 17.43 1.50 -5.13
CA LEU A 149 16.96 1.78 -6.48
C LEU A 149 17.72 0.94 -7.53
N ASP A 150 19.05 0.92 -7.46
CA ASP A 150 19.90 0.13 -8.37
C ASP A 150 19.56 -1.37 -8.26
N LEU A 151 19.40 -1.86 -7.02
CA LEU A 151 19.02 -3.24 -6.74
C LEU A 151 17.63 -3.58 -7.32
N GLY A 152 16.64 -2.72 -7.10
CA GLY A 152 15.29 -2.91 -7.63
C GLY A 152 15.26 -2.97 -9.15
N CYS A 153 16.00 -2.09 -9.82
CA CYS A 153 16.13 -2.10 -11.28
C CYS A 153 16.83 -3.34 -11.80
N SER A 154 17.92 -3.77 -11.15
CA SER A 154 18.67 -4.94 -11.55
C SER A 154 17.87 -6.24 -11.37
N VAL A 155 17.20 -6.39 -10.22
CA VAL A 155 16.49 -7.63 -9.85
C VAL A 155 15.16 -7.77 -10.59
N PHE A 156 14.36 -6.70 -10.63
CA PHE A 156 12.99 -6.77 -11.16
C PHE A 156 12.86 -6.39 -12.63
N MET A 157 13.71 -5.49 -13.11
CA MET A 157 13.66 -5.04 -14.49
C MET A 157 14.72 -5.68 -15.38
N GLY A 158 15.71 -6.38 -14.77
CA GLY A 158 16.85 -6.93 -15.51
C GLY A 158 17.67 -5.85 -16.20
N ALA A 159 17.58 -4.59 -15.76
CA ALA A 159 18.19 -3.43 -16.40
C ALA A 159 19.24 -2.79 -15.49
N ASP A 160 20.42 -2.53 -16.07
CA ASP A 160 21.35 -1.58 -15.47
C ASP A 160 20.97 -0.16 -15.95
N LEU A 161 20.64 0.71 -15.02
CA LEU A 161 20.29 2.10 -15.32
C LEU A 161 21.47 2.90 -15.92
N GLY A 162 22.71 2.42 -15.78
CA GLY A 162 23.90 3.04 -16.34
C GLY A 162 23.94 4.55 -16.07
N LYS A 163 24.13 5.36 -17.14
CA LYS A 163 24.17 6.83 -17.07
C LYS A 163 22.84 7.48 -16.67
N ARG A 164 21.71 6.77 -16.76
CA ARG A 164 20.39 7.27 -16.41
C ARG A 164 20.08 7.23 -14.89
N LYS A 165 20.95 6.62 -14.08
CA LYS A 165 20.78 6.51 -12.63
C LYS A 165 20.43 7.83 -11.96
N HIS A 166 21.15 8.90 -12.29
CA HIS A 166 20.92 10.22 -11.72
C HIS A 166 19.58 10.87 -12.13
N GLN A 167 19.10 10.59 -13.35
CA GLN A 167 17.82 11.09 -13.83
C GLN A 167 16.66 10.40 -13.12
N VAL A 168 16.74 9.06 -13.01
CA VAL A 168 15.73 8.27 -12.31
C VAL A 168 15.70 8.63 -10.82
N ASN A 169 16.88 8.73 -10.18
CA ASN A 169 16.94 9.10 -8.76
C ASN A 169 16.33 10.49 -8.49
N ARG A 170 16.55 11.48 -9.38
CA ARG A 170 15.91 12.80 -9.27
C ARG A 170 14.40 12.77 -9.43
N ALA A 171 13.87 11.89 -10.27
CA ALA A 171 12.42 11.75 -10.47
C ALA A 171 11.71 11.16 -9.25
N PHE A 172 12.44 10.46 -8.36
CA PHE A 172 11.93 9.88 -7.11
C PHE A 172 12.24 10.74 -5.86
N MET A 173 12.85 11.89 -6.01
CA MET A 173 13.04 12.87 -4.94
C MET A 173 11.93 13.91 -4.91
#